data_e5c528972ba0cb34fd535424b79d1133
#
_entry.id   e5c528972ba0cb34fd535424b79d1133
#
_cell.length_a   1.000
_cell.length_b   1.000
_cell.length_c   1.000
_cell.angle_alpha   90.00
_cell.angle_beta   90.00
_cell.angle_gamma   90.00
#
_symmetry.space_group_name_H-M   'P 1'
#
loop_
_entity.id
_entity.type
_entity.pdbx_description
1 polymer ?
#
loop_
_entity_poly.entity_id
_entity_poly.type
_entity_poly.pdbx_seq_one_letter_code
_entity_poly.pdbx_strand_id
1 'polypeptide(L)'
;MNFRQPFFHRNADVDEISFQIAGERTLMTEMGVAEIRPGDFSRIPVAVAHDSFGRNSIHLLFYVQASAEEFGTPRIHGEYRIPPFEGWENKVGVEMFTHCLGSPECDIAVSLADEEMTLSKAKDGDEKLRIITHSEENGITEWMYKTKKIWIGSTKLDENSPQSFTRRLAAEEIQYQVEGERELTTQRGKMLLKAGDFVSIPLGCAHKSTTTGNSHHITILTTEEAPRIADVTRSAT
;
A
#
# COMPACT_ATOMS: atom_id res chain seq x y z
N MET A 1 13.53 -2.07 -10.61
CA MET A 1 14.18 -0.88 -11.21
C MET A 1 14.88 -0.13 -10.09
N ASN A 2 16.15 0.26 -10.27
CA ASN A 2 16.83 1.11 -9.30
C ASN A 2 16.43 2.55 -9.62
N PHE A 3 15.72 3.19 -8.74
CA PHE A 3 15.20 4.53 -8.97
C PHE A 3 15.22 5.31 -7.67
N ARG A 4 15.68 6.55 -7.74
CA ARG A 4 15.48 7.53 -6.69
C ARG A 4 14.64 8.68 -7.25
N GLN A 5 13.62 9.05 -6.51
CA GLN A 5 12.89 10.27 -6.76
C GLN A 5 13.83 11.47 -6.55
N PRO A 6 13.91 12.41 -7.50
CA PRO A 6 14.92 13.48 -7.44
C PRO A 6 14.58 14.62 -6.46
N PHE A 7 13.51 14.51 -5.69
CA PHE A 7 12.99 15.55 -4.81
C PHE A 7 12.16 14.93 -3.68
N PHE A 8 12.09 15.61 -2.55
CA PHE A 8 11.05 15.37 -1.57
C PHE A 8 9.72 15.90 -2.07
N HIS A 9 8.62 15.21 -1.72
CA HIS A 9 7.29 15.72 -1.99
C HIS A 9 6.36 15.49 -0.79
N ARG A 10 5.22 16.22 -0.80
CA ARG A 10 4.14 16.10 0.17
C ARG A 10 2.85 15.86 -0.57
N ASN A 11 2.07 14.89 -0.14
CA ASN A 11 0.70 14.76 -0.60
C ASN A 11 -0.18 15.71 0.22
N ALA A 12 -0.89 16.62 -0.46
CA ALA A 12 -1.65 17.66 0.21
C ALA A 12 -3.07 17.22 0.63
N ASP A 13 -3.56 16.12 0.06
CA ASP A 13 -4.98 15.73 0.11
C ASP A 13 -5.21 14.25 0.52
N VAL A 14 -4.15 13.44 0.60
CA VAL A 14 -4.25 12.01 0.88
C VAL A 14 -3.20 11.52 1.86
N ASP A 15 -3.53 10.44 2.58
CA ASP A 15 -2.53 9.55 3.15
C ASP A 15 -2.02 8.62 2.04
N GLU A 16 -0.71 8.43 1.96
CA GLU A 16 -0.11 7.47 1.07
C GLU A 16 0.17 6.17 1.83
N ILE A 17 -0.48 5.09 1.40
CA ILE A 17 -0.23 3.75 1.93
C ILE A 17 0.46 2.97 0.83
N SER A 18 1.59 2.33 1.13
CA SER A 18 2.27 1.48 0.19
C SER A 18 2.38 0.04 0.70
N PHE A 19 2.36 -0.90 -0.24
CA PHE A 19 2.65 -2.31 0.00
C PHE A 19 3.78 -2.74 -0.93
N GLN A 20 4.88 -3.26 -0.36
CA GLN A 20 6.03 -3.72 -1.12
C GLN A 20 5.80 -5.14 -1.65
N ILE A 21 5.80 -5.30 -2.98
CA ILE A 21 5.61 -6.59 -3.65
C ILE A 21 6.94 -7.30 -3.83
N ALA A 22 7.95 -6.58 -4.36
CA ALA A 22 9.26 -7.16 -4.67
C ALA A 22 10.37 -6.12 -4.54
N GLY A 23 11.61 -6.59 -4.40
CA GLY A 23 12.77 -5.75 -4.19
C GLY A 23 12.74 -5.03 -2.85
N GLU A 24 13.55 -4.01 -2.70
CA GLU A 24 13.68 -3.25 -1.45
C GLU A 24 13.58 -1.76 -1.74
N ARG A 25 13.22 -0.99 -0.72
CA ARG A 25 13.12 0.45 -0.81
C ARG A 25 13.52 1.10 0.51
N THR A 26 14.44 2.08 0.44
CA THR A 26 14.67 3.00 1.55
C THR A 26 13.66 4.11 1.44
N LEU A 27 12.79 4.27 2.43
CA LEU A 27 11.83 5.35 2.53
C LEU A 27 12.34 6.37 3.54
N MET A 28 12.51 7.60 3.10
CA MET A 28 12.98 8.73 3.90
C MET A 28 11.83 9.71 4.09
N THR A 29 11.53 10.06 5.32
CA THR A 29 10.42 10.98 5.65
C THR A 29 10.79 11.90 6.81
N GLU A 30 10.00 12.94 7.04
CA GLU A 30 10.07 13.74 8.28
C GLU A 30 9.76 12.91 9.55
N MET A 31 9.22 11.70 9.41
CA MET A 31 8.90 10.76 10.50
C MET A 31 10.00 9.71 10.73
N GLY A 32 11.10 9.80 10.01
CA GLY A 32 12.22 8.88 10.06
C GLY A 32 12.49 8.18 8.74
N VAL A 33 13.49 7.31 8.76
CA VAL A 33 13.96 6.53 7.61
C VAL A 33 13.75 5.05 7.90
N ALA A 34 13.23 4.30 6.94
CA ALA A 34 13.03 2.87 7.09
C ALA A 34 13.36 2.10 5.80
N GLU A 35 13.88 0.88 5.99
CA GLU A 35 14.04 -0.10 4.92
C GLU A 35 12.76 -0.93 4.79
N ILE A 36 12.17 -0.89 3.60
CA ILE A 36 10.93 -1.60 3.26
C ILE A 36 11.26 -2.80 2.40
N ARG A 37 10.74 -3.96 2.77
CA ARG A 37 10.96 -5.27 2.14
C ARG A 37 9.65 -5.86 1.64
N PRO A 38 9.67 -6.89 0.77
CA PRO A 38 8.48 -7.58 0.33
C PRO A 38 7.58 -8.00 1.52
N GLY A 39 6.29 -7.71 1.42
CA GLY A 39 5.31 -7.96 2.47
C GLY A 39 5.10 -6.80 3.45
N ASP A 40 5.94 -5.77 3.41
CA ASP A 40 5.81 -4.61 4.28
C ASP A 40 4.76 -3.61 3.77
N PHE A 41 4.01 -3.07 4.72
CA PHE A 41 3.15 -1.91 4.55
C PHE A 41 3.77 -0.69 5.21
N SER A 42 3.63 0.47 4.57
CA SER A 42 3.95 1.77 5.17
C SER A 42 2.80 2.74 4.98
N ARG A 43 2.65 3.68 5.90
CA ARG A 43 1.76 4.82 5.77
C ARG A 43 2.54 6.10 5.92
N ILE A 44 2.35 7.00 4.97
CA ILE A 44 2.83 8.38 5.03
C ILE A 44 1.59 9.26 5.17
N PRO A 45 1.40 9.92 6.32
CA PRO A 45 0.27 10.82 6.51
C PRO A 45 0.29 11.99 5.53
N VAL A 46 -0.88 12.57 5.28
CA VAL A 46 -1.02 13.81 4.52
C VAL A 46 -0.03 14.87 5.02
N ALA A 47 0.54 15.64 4.10
CA ALA A 47 1.49 16.72 4.33
C ALA A 47 2.87 16.32 4.89
N VAL A 48 3.20 15.05 4.98
CA VAL A 48 4.54 14.58 5.40
C VAL A 48 5.48 14.55 4.21
N ALA A 49 6.60 15.28 4.30
CA ALA A 49 7.65 15.27 3.27
C ALA A 49 8.33 13.91 3.23
N HIS A 50 8.49 13.36 2.03
CA HIS A 50 9.12 12.07 1.83
C HIS A 50 9.78 11.93 0.45
N ASP A 51 10.74 11.03 0.40
CA ASP A 51 11.43 10.56 -0.80
C ASP A 51 11.72 9.07 -0.64
N SER A 52 11.97 8.37 -1.73
CA SER A 52 12.31 6.97 -1.68
C SER A 52 13.37 6.58 -2.69
N PHE A 53 14.20 5.62 -2.29
CA PHE A 53 15.18 4.97 -3.14
C PHE A 53 14.86 3.49 -3.29
N GLY A 54 14.50 3.08 -4.50
CA GLY A 54 14.15 1.70 -4.83
C GLY A 54 15.33 0.90 -5.37
N ARG A 55 15.47 -0.33 -4.90
CA ARG A 55 16.38 -1.36 -5.40
C ARG A 55 15.57 -2.52 -5.96
N ASN A 56 15.39 -2.54 -7.30
CA ASN A 56 14.46 -3.46 -7.99
C ASN A 56 13.04 -3.44 -7.40
N SER A 57 12.64 -2.30 -6.87
CA SER A 57 11.40 -2.14 -6.13
C SER A 57 10.17 -2.20 -7.04
N ILE A 58 9.19 -3.00 -6.60
CA ILE A 58 7.82 -3.03 -7.14
C ILE A 58 6.90 -2.91 -5.93
N HIS A 59 6.02 -1.93 -5.94
CA HIS A 59 5.07 -1.71 -4.85
C HIS A 59 3.72 -1.18 -5.36
N LEU A 60 2.68 -1.43 -4.59
CA LEU A 60 1.37 -0.81 -4.77
C LEU A 60 1.33 0.48 -3.96
N LEU A 61 0.68 1.50 -4.49
CA LEU A 61 0.35 2.73 -3.80
C LEU A 61 -1.18 2.86 -3.68
N PHE A 62 -1.62 3.23 -2.50
CA PHE A 62 -3.01 3.54 -2.21
C PHE A 62 -3.08 4.99 -1.72
N TYR A 63 -3.69 5.84 -2.50
CA TYR A 63 -3.99 7.22 -2.10
C TYR A 63 -5.36 7.25 -1.42
N VAL A 64 -5.36 7.48 -0.12
CA VAL A 64 -6.54 7.35 0.71
C VAL A 64 -6.95 8.70 1.26
N GLN A 65 -8.13 9.16 0.89
CA GLN A 65 -8.71 10.39 1.44
C GLN A 65 -9.06 10.20 2.91
N ALA A 66 -8.67 11.13 3.74
CA ALA A 66 -8.74 11.10 5.19
C ALA A 66 -7.74 10.15 5.86
N SER A 67 -7.39 10.52 7.09
CA SER A 67 -6.38 9.80 7.88
C SER A 67 -6.76 8.34 8.10
N ALA A 68 -5.81 7.45 7.81
CA ALA A 68 -5.93 6.04 8.08
C ALA A 68 -5.53 5.73 9.52
N GLU A 69 -6.23 4.80 10.16
CA GLU A 69 -5.84 4.20 11.43
C GLU A 69 -5.10 2.89 11.16
N GLU A 70 -4.05 2.63 11.93
CA GLU A 70 -3.31 1.37 11.88
C GLU A 70 -3.95 0.32 12.78
N PHE A 71 -3.98 -0.93 12.32
CA PHE A 71 -4.41 -2.07 13.13
C PHE A 71 -3.29 -3.07 13.40
N GLY A 72 -2.32 -3.15 12.50
CA GLY A 72 -1.20 -4.05 12.66
C GLY A 72 -0.21 -3.51 13.70
N THR A 73 0.52 -4.43 14.36
CA THR A 73 1.66 -4.05 15.18
C THR A 73 2.85 -3.73 14.29
N PRO A 74 3.46 -2.55 14.40
CA PRO A 74 4.63 -2.21 13.61
C PRO A 74 5.79 -3.17 13.88
N ARG A 75 6.38 -3.70 12.83
CA ARG A 75 7.62 -4.50 12.89
C ARG A 75 8.82 -3.60 13.17
N ILE A 76 8.81 -2.41 12.61
CA ILE A 76 9.88 -1.43 12.74
C ILE A 76 9.26 -0.03 12.83
N HIS A 77 9.92 0.82 13.62
CA HIS A 77 9.67 2.25 13.63
C HIS A 77 10.77 2.97 12.83
N GLY A 78 10.43 4.09 12.21
CA GLY A 78 11.39 4.94 11.53
C GLY A 78 12.48 5.40 12.49
N GLU A 79 13.70 5.39 11.99
CA GLU A 79 14.89 5.81 12.73
C GLU A 79 15.54 6.99 12.03
N TYR A 80 16.11 7.90 12.79
CA TYR A 80 16.99 8.90 12.23
C TYR A 80 18.26 8.23 11.72
N ARG A 81 18.63 8.52 10.47
CA ARG A 81 19.86 8.04 9.86
C ARG A 81 20.71 9.22 9.39
N ILE A 82 21.96 9.23 9.80
CA ILE A 82 22.89 10.28 9.40
C ILE A 82 23.45 9.92 8.00
N PRO A 83 23.34 10.78 6.99
CA PRO A 83 24.01 10.57 5.71
C PRO A 83 25.55 10.54 5.86
N PRO A 84 26.30 9.85 4.96
CA PRO A 84 25.79 9.02 3.88
C PRO A 84 25.37 7.61 4.34
N PHE A 85 24.33 7.05 3.72
CA PHE A 85 23.93 5.65 3.87
C PHE A 85 23.57 5.09 2.50
N GLU A 86 23.48 3.78 2.38
CA GLU A 86 23.15 3.14 1.10
C GLU A 86 21.85 3.71 0.49
N GLY A 87 21.95 4.12 -0.77
CA GLY A 87 20.84 4.74 -1.50
C GLY A 87 20.67 6.24 -1.26
N TRP A 88 21.41 6.83 -0.32
CA TRP A 88 21.41 8.28 -0.14
C TRP A 88 22.31 8.96 -1.17
N GLU A 89 21.82 10.01 -1.77
CA GLU A 89 22.57 10.89 -2.66
C GLU A 89 22.41 12.34 -2.19
N ASN A 90 23.51 13.06 -2.08
CA ASN A 90 23.46 14.47 -1.73
C ASN A 90 22.86 15.27 -2.89
N LYS A 91 21.66 15.81 -2.69
CA LYS A 91 20.96 16.68 -3.65
C LYS A 91 20.42 17.87 -2.91
N VAL A 92 20.59 19.03 -3.50
CA VAL A 92 19.75 20.20 -3.16
C VAL A 92 18.39 19.89 -3.77
N GLY A 93 17.46 19.45 -2.94
CA GLY A 93 16.16 18.99 -3.38
C GLY A 93 15.21 20.14 -3.69
N VAL A 94 14.32 19.91 -4.63
CA VAL A 94 13.11 20.70 -4.81
C VAL A 94 11.98 19.92 -4.19
N GLU A 95 11.25 20.51 -3.27
CA GLU A 95 10.06 19.88 -2.68
C GLU A 95 8.86 20.14 -3.57
N MET A 96 8.05 19.09 -3.79
CA MET A 96 6.81 19.18 -4.56
C MET A 96 5.61 18.91 -3.65
N PHE A 97 4.54 19.69 -3.85
CA PHE A 97 3.23 19.39 -3.29
C PHE A 97 2.36 18.78 -4.36
N THR A 98 1.77 17.62 -4.07
CA THR A 98 0.90 16.90 -5.00
C THR A 98 -0.52 16.81 -4.49
N HIS A 99 -1.49 17.04 -5.37
CA HIS A 99 -2.92 16.81 -5.11
C HIS A 99 -3.34 15.55 -5.84
N CYS A 100 -3.26 14.40 -5.17
CA CYS A 100 -3.47 13.09 -5.76
C CYS A 100 -4.93 12.83 -6.15
N LEU A 101 -5.87 13.55 -5.55
CA LEU A 101 -7.30 13.50 -5.91
C LEU A 101 -7.67 14.51 -7.01
N GLY A 102 -6.69 15.28 -7.46
CA GLY A 102 -6.87 16.33 -8.47
C GLY A 102 -7.28 17.68 -7.89
N SER A 103 -6.97 18.74 -8.62
CA SER A 103 -7.36 20.12 -8.30
C SER A 103 -7.73 20.87 -9.59
N PRO A 104 -8.80 21.69 -9.60
CA PRO A 104 -9.14 22.49 -10.75
C PRO A 104 -8.13 23.61 -11.05
N GLU A 105 -7.29 23.97 -10.09
CA GLU A 105 -6.37 25.11 -10.20
C GLU A 105 -4.92 24.67 -10.41
N CYS A 106 -4.44 23.67 -9.67
CA CYS A 106 -3.06 23.23 -9.72
C CYS A 106 -2.91 21.84 -9.08
N ASP A 107 -2.38 20.88 -9.83
CA ASP A 107 -2.13 19.53 -9.31
C ASP A 107 -0.78 19.45 -8.57
N ILE A 108 0.17 20.32 -8.90
CA ILE A 108 1.52 20.30 -8.36
C ILE A 108 1.97 21.72 -8.08
N ALA A 109 2.46 21.95 -6.87
CA ALA A 109 3.22 23.14 -6.49
C ALA A 109 4.66 22.73 -6.14
N VAL A 110 5.63 23.55 -6.51
CA VAL A 110 7.05 23.25 -6.31
C VAL A 110 7.67 24.31 -5.40
N SER A 111 8.39 23.88 -4.38
CA SER A 111 9.18 24.73 -3.48
C SER A 111 10.58 24.17 -3.30
N LEU A 112 11.50 24.99 -2.76
CA LEU A 112 12.81 24.48 -2.37
C LEU A 112 12.68 23.69 -1.07
N ALA A 113 13.26 22.49 -1.06
CA ALA A 113 13.37 21.66 0.13
C ALA A 113 14.82 21.49 0.55
N ASP A 114 15.00 21.40 1.84
CA ASP A 114 16.28 21.10 2.47
C ASP A 114 16.20 19.68 3.05
N GLU A 115 16.95 18.74 2.43
CA GLU A 115 16.97 17.35 2.88
C GLU A 115 17.50 17.22 4.32
N GLU A 116 18.49 18.05 4.71
CA GLU A 116 19.04 18.03 6.07
C GLU A 116 18.00 18.47 7.08
N MET A 117 17.21 19.48 6.74
CA MET A 117 16.10 19.94 7.59
C MET A 117 15.03 18.84 7.76
N THR A 118 14.68 18.13 6.68
CA THR A 118 13.72 17.01 6.74
C THR A 118 14.22 15.89 7.66
N LEU A 119 15.51 15.52 7.53
CA LEU A 119 16.12 14.50 8.38
C LEU A 119 16.27 14.98 9.84
N SER A 120 16.53 16.27 10.06
CA SER A 120 16.56 16.84 11.42
C SER A 120 15.17 16.77 12.08
N LYS A 121 14.11 17.11 11.35
CA LYS A 121 12.73 16.94 11.85
C LYS A 121 12.40 15.48 12.20
N ALA A 122 12.87 14.54 11.38
CA ALA A 122 12.73 13.11 11.68
C ALA A 122 13.41 12.70 12.98
N LYS A 123 14.57 13.31 13.29
CA LYS A 123 15.31 13.07 14.54
C LYS A 123 14.57 13.61 15.76
N ASP A 124 14.06 14.85 15.64
CA ASP A 124 13.51 15.60 16.76
C ASP A 124 12.00 15.36 16.94
N GLY A 125 11.34 14.75 15.94
CA GLY A 125 9.91 14.44 15.96
C GLY A 125 9.53 13.28 16.87
N ASP A 126 8.38 13.39 17.54
CA ASP A 126 7.84 12.32 18.38
C ASP A 126 7.14 11.23 17.55
N GLU A 127 6.49 11.58 16.44
CA GLU A 127 5.92 10.62 15.51
C GLU A 127 7.00 9.93 14.70
N LYS A 128 6.87 8.62 14.55
CA LYS A 128 7.79 7.80 13.76
C LYS A 128 7.07 7.12 12.61
N LEU A 129 7.78 7.00 11.49
CA LEU A 129 7.35 6.13 10.40
C LEU A 129 7.23 4.70 10.92
N ARG A 130 6.10 4.04 10.69
CA ARG A 130 5.83 2.68 11.13
C ARG A 130 5.67 1.74 9.94
N ILE A 131 6.37 0.61 10.00
CA ILE A 131 6.32 -0.44 8.98
C ILE A 131 5.64 -1.66 9.57
N ILE A 132 4.53 -2.07 8.96
CA ILE A 132 3.74 -3.22 9.37
C ILE A 132 3.96 -4.34 8.38
N THR A 133 4.19 -5.55 8.88
CA THR A 133 4.33 -6.76 8.06
C THR A 133 3.21 -7.73 8.42
N HIS A 134 2.62 -8.37 7.41
CA HIS A 134 1.66 -9.44 7.61
C HIS A 134 2.29 -10.58 8.44
N SER A 135 1.54 -11.14 9.38
CA SER A 135 1.98 -12.34 10.12
C SER A 135 2.12 -13.55 9.18
N GLU A 136 2.66 -14.64 9.72
CA GLU A 136 2.75 -15.92 8.98
C GLU A 136 1.46 -16.76 9.07
N GLU A 137 0.39 -16.22 9.67
CA GLU A 137 -0.87 -16.94 9.83
C GLU A 137 -1.64 -17.00 8.50
N ASN A 138 -2.01 -18.21 8.09
CA ASN A 138 -2.77 -18.48 6.86
C ASN A 138 -4.27 -18.53 7.14
N GLY A 139 -5.06 -18.19 6.12
CA GLY A 139 -6.52 -18.37 6.13
C GLY A 139 -7.32 -17.23 6.74
N ILE A 140 -6.67 -16.20 7.23
CA ILE A 140 -7.32 -14.99 7.74
C ILE A 140 -6.88 -13.74 6.99
N THR A 141 -7.74 -12.73 6.97
CA THR A 141 -7.36 -11.40 6.50
C THR A 141 -6.90 -10.56 7.67
N GLU A 142 -5.63 -10.19 7.69
CA GLU A 142 -5.12 -9.19 8.61
C GLU A 142 -5.37 -7.81 8.05
N TRP A 143 -6.13 -7.01 8.79
CA TRP A 143 -6.42 -5.63 8.43
C TRP A 143 -5.27 -4.75 8.91
N MET A 144 -4.64 -4.01 7.98
CA MET A 144 -3.49 -3.16 8.25
C MET A 144 -3.90 -1.72 8.51
N TYR A 145 -4.78 -1.21 7.65
CA TYR A 145 -5.26 0.17 7.71
C TYR A 145 -6.76 0.24 7.46
N LYS A 146 -7.40 1.21 8.11
CA LYS A 146 -8.79 1.57 7.82
C LYS A 146 -9.00 3.08 7.87
N THR A 147 -9.98 3.50 7.09
CA THR A 147 -10.69 4.78 7.27
C THR A 147 -12.17 4.50 7.44
N LYS A 148 -12.99 5.54 7.53
CA LYS A 148 -14.46 5.38 7.51
C LYS A 148 -14.97 4.74 6.22
N LYS A 149 -14.24 4.89 5.10
CA LYS A 149 -14.67 4.48 3.77
C LYS A 149 -13.88 3.30 3.19
N ILE A 150 -12.62 3.13 3.58
CA ILE A 150 -11.71 2.15 2.99
C ILE A 150 -11.03 1.34 4.09
N TRP A 151 -10.96 0.02 3.90
CA TRP A 151 -10.15 -0.90 4.69
C TRP A 151 -9.18 -1.62 3.77
N ILE A 152 -7.93 -1.73 4.19
CA ILE A 152 -6.86 -2.42 3.45
C ILE A 152 -6.31 -3.54 4.32
N GLY A 153 -6.30 -4.74 3.79
CA GLY A 153 -5.83 -5.93 4.49
C GLY A 153 -5.03 -6.85 3.58
N SER A 154 -4.37 -7.79 4.19
CA SER A 154 -3.54 -8.82 3.56
C SER A 154 -4.02 -10.20 3.96
N THR A 155 -4.03 -11.15 3.01
CA THR A 155 -4.47 -12.53 3.25
C THR A 155 -3.46 -13.49 2.63
N LYS A 156 -2.89 -14.36 3.44
CA LYS A 156 -2.12 -15.51 2.98
C LYS A 156 -3.00 -16.76 3.04
N LEU A 157 -2.90 -17.61 2.05
CA LEU A 157 -3.64 -18.86 1.95
C LEU A 157 -2.69 -20.00 1.62
N ASP A 158 -3.02 -21.18 2.12
CA ASP A 158 -2.44 -22.46 1.75
C ASP A 158 -3.56 -23.49 1.47
N GLU A 159 -3.19 -24.72 1.17
CA GLU A 159 -4.15 -25.81 0.91
C GLU A 159 -5.06 -26.16 2.10
N ASN A 160 -4.63 -25.82 3.33
CA ASN A 160 -5.35 -26.09 4.58
C ASN A 160 -6.21 -24.90 5.04
N SER A 161 -6.14 -23.78 4.34
CA SER A 161 -6.87 -22.57 4.72
C SER A 161 -8.39 -22.77 4.63
N PRO A 162 -9.17 -22.15 5.53
CA PRO A 162 -10.62 -22.29 5.54
C PRO A 162 -11.26 -21.91 4.20
N GLN A 163 -12.14 -22.76 3.70
CA GLN A 163 -12.81 -22.59 2.40
C GLN A 163 -14.28 -22.14 2.56
N SER A 164 -14.57 -21.34 3.55
CA SER A 164 -15.91 -20.84 3.77
C SER A 164 -16.27 -19.69 2.81
N PHE A 165 -17.55 -19.64 2.41
CA PHE A 165 -18.06 -18.50 1.69
C PHE A 165 -18.15 -17.29 2.61
N THR A 166 -17.69 -16.16 2.13
CA THR A 166 -17.85 -14.83 2.76
C THR A 166 -18.65 -13.92 1.85
N ARG A 167 -19.27 -12.88 2.42
CA ARG A 167 -20.05 -11.89 1.69
C ARG A 167 -20.02 -10.57 2.42
N ARG A 168 -19.80 -9.48 1.70
CA ARG A 168 -19.88 -8.12 2.23
C ARG A 168 -21.24 -7.51 1.86
N LEU A 169 -21.94 -6.98 2.86
CA LEU A 169 -23.26 -6.35 2.67
C LEU A 169 -23.21 -4.82 2.69
N ALA A 170 -22.08 -4.25 3.05
CA ALA A 170 -21.91 -2.80 3.23
C ALA A 170 -20.68 -2.23 2.51
N ALA A 171 -19.94 -3.05 1.76
CA ALA A 171 -18.75 -2.63 1.03
C ALA A 171 -18.56 -3.45 -0.24
N GLU A 172 -18.09 -2.83 -1.31
CA GLU A 172 -17.50 -3.52 -2.44
C GLU A 172 -16.11 -4.04 -2.03
N GLU A 173 -15.67 -5.10 -2.68
CA GLU A 173 -14.38 -5.71 -2.40
C GLU A 173 -13.54 -5.76 -3.67
N ILE A 174 -12.32 -5.20 -3.59
CA ILE A 174 -11.31 -5.30 -4.63
C ILE A 174 -10.17 -6.13 -4.08
N GLN A 175 -9.69 -7.10 -4.84
CA GLN A 175 -8.54 -7.91 -4.45
C GLN A 175 -7.46 -7.83 -5.52
N TYR A 176 -6.20 -7.77 -5.08
CA TYR A 176 -5.01 -7.84 -5.92
C TYR A 176 -4.22 -9.10 -5.57
N GLN A 177 -3.99 -9.98 -6.55
CA GLN A 177 -3.18 -11.18 -6.36
C GLN A 177 -1.70 -10.82 -6.40
N VAL A 178 -1.03 -10.96 -5.26
CA VAL A 178 0.40 -10.63 -5.09
C VAL A 178 1.28 -11.77 -5.55
N GLU A 179 0.98 -13.00 -5.08
CA GLU A 179 1.81 -14.18 -5.29
C GLU A 179 0.95 -15.44 -5.34
N GLY A 180 1.44 -16.45 -6.08
CA GLY A 180 0.77 -17.72 -6.26
C GLY A 180 -0.50 -17.62 -7.12
N GLU A 181 -1.27 -18.70 -7.10
CA GLU A 181 -2.54 -18.81 -7.82
C GLU A 181 -3.65 -19.28 -6.88
N ARG A 182 -4.87 -18.81 -7.12
CA ARG A 182 -6.07 -19.28 -6.41
C ARG A 182 -7.29 -19.29 -7.31
N GLU A 183 -8.18 -20.23 -7.09
CA GLU A 183 -9.52 -20.20 -7.68
C GLU A 183 -10.44 -19.36 -6.78
N LEU A 184 -11.00 -18.32 -7.34
CA LEU A 184 -12.08 -17.56 -6.73
C LEU A 184 -13.41 -18.12 -7.22
N THR A 185 -14.17 -18.74 -6.33
CA THR A 185 -15.54 -19.21 -6.61
C THR A 185 -16.53 -18.19 -6.07
N THR A 186 -17.44 -17.73 -6.92
CA THR A 186 -18.53 -16.82 -6.55
C THR A 186 -19.87 -17.43 -6.92
N GLN A 187 -20.96 -16.84 -6.45
CA GLN A 187 -22.30 -17.20 -6.92
C GLN A 187 -22.56 -16.85 -8.39
N ARG A 188 -21.62 -16.15 -9.05
CA ARG A 188 -21.69 -15.75 -10.47
C ARG A 188 -20.74 -16.55 -11.37
N GLY A 189 -20.01 -17.52 -10.81
CA GLY A 189 -19.07 -18.35 -11.54
C GLY A 189 -17.71 -18.45 -10.84
N LYS A 190 -16.74 -19.01 -11.55
CA LYS A 190 -15.39 -19.26 -11.07
C LYS A 190 -14.35 -18.50 -11.89
N MET A 191 -13.23 -18.22 -11.27
CA MET A 191 -12.11 -17.52 -11.90
C MET A 191 -10.79 -17.96 -11.28
N LEU A 192 -9.81 -18.30 -12.12
CA LEU A 192 -8.43 -18.47 -11.67
C LEU A 192 -7.73 -17.10 -11.65
N LEU A 193 -7.20 -16.73 -10.50
CA LEU A 193 -6.43 -15.52 -10.28
C LEU A 193 -4.95 -15.86 -10.15
N LYS A 194 -4.11 -15.08 -10.84
CA LYS A 194 -2.65 -15.19 -10.87
C LYS A 194 -2.01 -13.90 -10.41
N ALA A 195 -0.76 -13.96 -9.97
CA ALA A 195 0.00 -12.78 -9.60
C ALA A 195 -0.12 -11.67 -10.65
N GLY A 196 -0.48 -10.46 -10.20
CA GLY A 196 -0.78 -9.30 -11.05
C GLY A 196 -2.26 -9.09 -11.39
N ASP A 197 -3.14 -10.08 -11.14
CA ASP A 197 -4.57 -9.93 -11.39
C ASP A 197 -5.25 -9.05 -10.32
N PHE A 198 -6.12 -8.16 -10.79
CA PHE A 198 -7.12 -7.49 -9.95
C PHE A 198 -8.50 -8.12 -10.17
N VAL A 199 -9.27 -8.25 -9.13
CA VAL A 199 -10.67 -8.66 -9.21
C VAL A 199 -11.55 -7.75 -8.39
N SER A 200 -12.68 -7.34 -8.97
CA SER A 200 -13.76 -6.63 -8.27
C SER A 200 -14.88 -7.60 -7.94
N ILE A 201 -15.22 -7.68 -6.66
CA ILE A 201 -16.30 -8.50 -6.12
C ILE A 201 -17.42 -7.55 -5.70
N PRO A 202 -18.54 -7.54 -6.43
CA PRO A 202 -19.61 -6.57 -6.15
C PRO A 202 -20.24 -6.77 -4.78
N LEU A 203 -20.81 -5.70 -4.26
CA LEU A 203 -21.61 -5.70 -3.04
C LEU A 203 -22.60 -6.87 -3.01
N GLY A 204 -22.61 -7.60 -1.93
CA GLY A 204 -23.54 -8.73 -1.71
C GLY A 204 -23.14 -10.03 -2.43
N CYS A 205 -22.07 -10.05 -3.23
CA CYS A 205 -21.60 -11.26 -3.90
C CYS A 205 -20.89 -12.19 -2.92
N ALA A 206 -21.43 -13.38 -2.71
CA ALA A 206 -20.77 -14.41 -1.91
C ALA A 206 -19.61 -15.01 -2.70
N HIS A 207 -18.47 -15.17 -2.04
CA HIS A 207 -17.27 -15.74 -2.64
C HIS A 207 -16.44 -16.56 -1.65
N LYS A 208 -15.61 -17.43 -2.18
CA LYS A 208 -14.55 -18.14 -1.46
C LYS A 208 -13.33 -18.30 -2.33
N SER A 209 -12.16 -18.39 -1.72
CA SER A 209 -10.90 -18.69 -2.38
C SER A 209 -10.42 -20.08 -2.02
N THR A 210 -9.86 -20.80 -3.01
CA THR A 210 -9.18 -22.08 -2.82
C THR A 210 -7.85 -22.08 -3.56
N THR A 211 -6.85 -22.69 -3.00
CA THR A 211 -5.52 -22.83 -3.60
C THR A 211 -4.95 -24.21 -3.35
N THR A 212 -4.04 -24.66 -4.20
CA THR A 212 -3.31 -25.94 -4.04
C THR A 212 -1.88 -25.71 -3.53
N GLY A 213 -1.51 -24.48 -3.28
CA GLY A 213 -0.20 -24.06 -2.77
C GLY A 213 -0.31 -22.74 -2.05
N ASN A 214 0.81 -22.09 -1.82
CA ASN A 214 0.81 -20.77 -1.19
C ASN A 214 0.24 -19.70 -2.14
N SER A 215 -0.58 -18.85 -1.59
CA SER A 215 -1.20 -17.73 -2.31
C SER A 215 -1.29 -16.52 -1.39
N HIS A 216 -1.02 -15.34 -1.92
CA HIS A 216 -1.08 -14.08 -1.18
C HIS A 216 -1.85 -13.03 -1.97
N HIS A 217 -2.79 -12.35 -1.33
CA HIS A 217 -3.52 -11.27 -1.94
C HIS A 217 -3.81 -10.13 -0.96
N ILE A 218 -3.91 -8.92 -1.51
CA ILE A 218 -4.38 -7.74 -0.79
C ILE A 218 -5.87 -7.60 -1.02
N THR A 219 -6.59 -7.28 0.04
CA THR A 219 -8.03 -7.00 0.02
C THR A 219 -8.28 -5.54 0.37
N ILE A 220 -9.05 -4.88 -0.46
CA ILE A 220 -9.53 -3.51 -0.25
C ILE A 220 -11.04 -3.58 -0.15
N LEU A 221 -11.59 -3.10 0.96
CA LEU A 221 -13.03 -2.88 1.10
C LEU A 221 -13.32 -1.39 0.94
N THR A 222 -14.33 -1.04 0.14
CA THR A 222 -14.76 0.34 -0.02
C THR A 222 -16.28 0.46 0.10
N THR A 223 -16.74 1.48 0.83
CA THR A 223 -18.17 1.84 0.93
C THR A 223 -18.62 2.74 -0.22
N GLU A 224 -17.69 3.20 -1.05
CA GLU A 224 -17.96 3.98 -2.26
C GLU A 224 -17.78 3.11 -3.49
N GLU A 225 -18.54 3.39 -4.55
CA GLU A 225 -18.39 2.68 -5.81
C GLU A 225 -17.01 2.92 -6.41
N ALA A 226 -16.27 1.83 -6.65
CA ALA A 226 -14.98 1.91 -7.30
C ALA A 226 -15.15 2.07 -8.81
N PRO A 227 -14.46 3.03 -9.45
CA PRO A 227 -14.45 3.16 -10.90
C PRO A 227 -13.95 1.87 -11.56
N ARG A 228 -14.65 1.39 -12.57
CA ARG A 228 -14.30 0.19 -13.34
C ARG A 228 -13.64 0.59 -14.64
N ILE A 229 -12.38 0.99 -14.55
CA ILE A 229 -11.60 1.40 -15.72
C ILE A 229 -10.50 0.37 -15.91
N ALA A 230 -10.61 -0.44 -16.95
CA ALA A 230 -9.58 -1.36 -17.37
C ALA A 230 -9.68 -1.62 -18.89
N ASP A 231 -8.54 -1.67 -19.57
CA ASP A 231 -8.48 -1.91 -21.02
C ASP A 231 -8.84 -3.35 -21.37
N VAL A 232 -8.50 -4.29 -20.47
CA VAL A 232 -8.79 -5.72 -20.62
C VAL A 232 -9.47 -6.23 -19.38
N THR A 233 -10.67 -6.80 -19.55
CA THR A 233 -11.42 -7.45 -18.49
C THR A 233 -11.81 -8.87 -18.88
N ARG A 234 -11.89 -9.75 -17.89
CA ARG A 234 -12.49 -11.09 -17.97
C ARG A 234 -13.48 -11.26 -16.84
N SER A 235 -14.52 -12.02 -17.08
CA SER A 235 -15.57 -12.31 -16.10
C SER A 235 -15.47 -13.77 -15.63
N ALA A 236 -15.99 -14.05 -14.44
CA ALA A 236 -16.15 -15.41 -13.95
C ALA A 236 -17.10 -16.19 -14.87
N THR A 237 -16.82 -17.45 -15.09
CA THR A 237 -17.59 -18.40 -15.92
C THR A 237 -18.15 -19.54 -15.11
#